data_4ee6329ad82da4de6c83ea009654eb63
#
_entry.id   4ee6329ad82da4de6c83ea009654eb63
#
_cell.length_a   1.000
_cell.length_b   1.000
_cell.length_c   1.000
_cell.angle_alpha   90.00
_cell.angle_beta   90.00
_cell.angle_gamma   90.00
#
_symmetry.space_group_name_H-M   'P 1'
#
loop_
_entity.id
_entity.type
_entity.pdbx_description
1 polymer ?
#
loop_
_entity_poly.entity_id
_entity_poly.type
_entity_poly.pdbx_seq_one_letter_code
_entity_poly.pdbx_strand_id
1 'polypeptide(L)' 'AGDIIIKMGDNNIASLENYMQALGKFKKGDKVKVKYKRGTEELETIVEF' A
#
# COMPACT_ATOMS: atom_id res chain seq x y z
N ALA A 1 14.07 -0.52 8.20
CA ALA A 1 13.11 -1.17 7.35
C ALA A 1 12.43 -2.30 8.10
N GLY A 2 11.19 -2.20 8.35
CA GLY A 2 10.43 -3.22 9.04
C GLY A 2 8.97 -3.16 8.68
N ASP A 3 8.65 -2.25 7.78
CA ASP A 3 7.27 -2.04 7.40
C ASP A 3 6.90 -2.96 6.24
N ILE A 4 5.75 -3.60 6.37
CA ILE A 4 5.22 -4.48 5.33
C ILE A 4 3.91 -3.90 4.85
N ILE A 5 3.84 -3.59 3.58
CA ILE A 5 2.61 -3.07 2.99
C ILE A 5 1.65 -4.23 2.81
N ILE A 6 0.46 -4.11 3.39
CA ILE A 6 -0.53 -5.19 3.33
C ILE A 6 -1.77 -4.80 2.51
N LYS A 7 -2.03 -3.52 2.34
CA LYS A 7 -3.17 -3.09 1.55
C LYS A 7 -2.90 -1.72 0.94
N MET A 8 -3.40 -1.51 -0.26
CA MET A 8 -3.20 -0.27 -0.98
C MET A 8 -4.51 0.09 -1.67
N GLY A 9 -5.20 1.09 -1.11
CA GLY A 9 -6.56 1.39 -1.52
C GLY A 9 -7.46 0.20 -1.21
N ASP A 10 -8.11 -0.33 -2.22
CA ASP A 10 -8.96 -1.51 -2.09
C ASP A 10 -8.24 -2.81 -2.48
N ASN A 11 -6.94 -2.73 -2.73
CA ASN A 11 -6.17 -3.88 -3.21
C ASN A 11 -5.35 -4.48 -2.09
N ASN A 12 -5.52 -5.77 -1.84
CA ASN A 12 -4.71 -6.49 -0.89
C ASN A 12 -3.33 -6.75 -1.50
N ILE A 13 -2.29 -6.47 -0.75
CA ILE A 13 -0.93 -6.64 -1.22
C ILE A 13 -0.34 -7.86 -0.53
N ALA A 14 -0.26 -8.97 -1.25
CA ALA A 14 0.28 -10.22 -0.72
C ALA A 14 1.70 -10.48 -1.19
N SER A 15 2.12 -9.81 -2.27
CA SER A 15 3.45 -10.02 -2.82
C SER A 15 3.91 -8.76 -3.54
N LEU A 16 5.18 -8.74 -3.94
CA LEU A 16 5.73 -7.63 -4.70
C LEU A 16 5.00 -7.47 -6.04
N GLU A 17 4.60 -8.58 -6.65
CA GLU A 17 3.86 -8.55 -7.90
C GLU A 17 2.53 -7.84 -7.73
N ASN A 18 1.81 -8.14 -6.65
CA ASN A 18 0.56 -7.45 -6.34
C ASN A 18 0.78 -5.95 -6.14
N TYR A 19 1.86 -5.60 -5.47
CA TYR A 19 2.22 -4.21 -5.24
C TYR A 19 2.43 -3.47 -6.55
N MET A 20 3.18 -4.06 -7.48
CA MET A 20 3.45 -3.45 -8.78
C MET A 20 2.17 -3.31 -9.61
N GLN A 21 1.29 -4.31 -9.55
CA GLN A 21 0.02 -4.24 -10.24
C GLN A 21 -0.86 -3.13 -9.67
N ALA A 22 -0.88 -2.99 -8.36
CA ALA A 22 -1.64 -1.93 -7.71
C ALA A 22 -1.14 -0.56 -8.11
N LEU A 23 0.18 -0.38 -8.17
CA LEU A 23 0.77 0.89 -8.59
C LEU A 23 0.33 1.28 -9.99
N GLY A 24 0.15 0.32 -10.88
CA GLY A 24 -0.29 0.59 -12.24
C GLY A 24 -1.72 1.08 -12.35
N LYS A 25 -2.51 0.93 -11.31
CA LYS A 25 -3.90 1.37 -11.30
C LYS A 25 -4.07 2.82 -10.87
N PHE A 26 -3.05 3.39 -10.26
CA PHE A 26 -3.12 4.75 -9.74
C PHE A 26 -2.43 5.72 -10.68
N LYS A 27 -2.93 6.95 -10.70
CA LYS A 27 -2.40 8.00 -11.55
C LYS A 27 -1.73 9.07 -10.69
N LYS A 28 -0.86 9.84 -11.32
CA LYS A 28 -0.21 10.95 -10.65
C LYS A 28 -1.27 11.91 -10.08
N GLY A 29 -1.13 12.24 -8.82
CA GLY A 29 -2.07 13.09 -8.13
C GLY A 29 -3.13 12.35 -7.34
N ASP A 30 -3.22 11.03 -7.52
CA ASP A 30 -4.18 10.23 -6.76
C ASP A 30 -3.72 10.09 -5.32
N LYS A 31 -4.65 10.19 -4.41
CA LYS A 31 -4.40 9.94 -2.99
C LYS A 31 -4.95 8.58 -2.65
N VAL A 32 -4.09 7.74 -2.10
CA VAL A 32 -4.41 6.34 -1.84
C VAL A 32 -4.11 6.02 -0.38
N LYS A 33 -5.05 5.36 0.26
CA LYS A 33 -4.87 4.90 1.63
C LYS A 33 -4.03 3.64 1.61
N VAL A 34 -2.91 3.67 2.29
CA VAL A 34 -1.98 2.55 2.36
C VAL A 34 -1.97 2.01 3.78
N LYS A 35 -2.22 0.72 3.91
CA LYS A 35 -2.16 0.05 5.19
C LYS A 35 -0.89 -0.78 5.24
N TYR A 36 -0.16 -0.64 6.33
CA TYR A 36 1.10 -1.35 6.51
C TYR A 36 1.22 -1.90 7.92
N LYS A 37 2.06 -2.89 8.06
CA LYS A 37 2.28 -3.55 9.34
C LYS A 37 3.71 -3.32 9.81
N ARG A 38 3.83 -2.89 11.04
CA ARG A 38 5.12 -2.69 11.69
C ARG A 38 5.15 -3.52 12.96
N GLY A 39 5.93 -4.59 12.95
CA GLY A 39 5.95 -5.52 14.07
C GLY A 39 4.57 -6.15 14.24
N THR A 40 3.93 -5.90 15.37
CA THR A 40 2.59 -6.42 15.64
C THR A 40 1.50 -5.37 15.42
N GLU A 41 1.86 -4.17 14.99
CA GLU A 41 0.90 -3.09 14.80
C GLU A 41 0.56 -2.90 13.34
N GLU A 42 -0.71 -2.63 13.07
CA GLU A 42 -1.18 -2.25 11.75
C GLU A 42 -1.41 -0.74 11.74
N LEU A 43 -0.79 -0.07 10.80
CA LEU A 43 -0.85 1.37 10.67
C LEU A 43 -1.37 1.73 9.29
N GLU A 44 -1.90 2.94 9.18
CA GLU A 44 -2.51 3.39 7.94
C GLU A 44 -2.06 4.81 7.66
N THR A 45 -1.77 5.08 6.40
CA THR A 45 -1.37 6.42 5.97
C THR A 45 -1.92 6.68 4.57
N ILE A 46 -1.92 7.94 4.17
CA ILE A 46 -2.36 8.32 2.84
C ILE A 46 -1.14 8.75 2.04
N VAL A 47 -1.00 8.17 0.85
CA VAL A 47 0.10 8.46 -0.05
C VAL A 47 -0.46 9.14 -1.29
N GLU A 48 0.18 10.22 -1.71
CA GLU A 48 -0.16 10.89 -2.95
C GLU A 48 0.87 10.53 -4.02
N PHE A 49 0.39 10.09 -5.15
CA PHE A 49 1.25 9.72 -6.27
C PHE A 49 1.51 10.86 -7.23
#